data_73ea2e636402e4587f76f98682bb0c04
#
_entry.id   73ea2e636402e4587f76f98682bb0c04
#
_cell.length_a   1.000
_cell.length_b   1.000
_cell.length_c   1.000
_cell.angle_alpha   90.00
_cell.angle_beta   90.00
_cell.angle_gamma   90.00
#
_symmetry.space_group_name_H-M   'P 1'
#
loop_
_entity.id
_entity.type
_entity.pdbx_description
1 polymer ?
#
loop_
_entity_poly.entity_id
_entity_poly.type
_entity_poly.pdbx_seq_one_letter_code
_entity_poly.pdbx_strand_id
1 'polypeptide(L)'
;SAASDVYKRQYQNRVNAGLHVINKEILNQVIETKKVDLDRQLLKPLAGTGQMYCYDSPEYVRDMGTPERYYAVCEDFKEGRVQSKNLSNKQKAIFLDRDGTINKYVGFLRDMDQFELLPNVSKAIKKINDSGYLAIVVTNQPVIARGEVTFDELKNIHNKMETLLGNDGAYLDGIYYCPHHPHKGYEGEIPELKIDCECRKPKPGMLLQASKDFNIDVKESWMIGDSDSDILAGENAGCKTARVTDEESLYDIVERIL
;
A
#
# COMPACT_ATOMS: atom_id res chain seq x y z
N SER A 1 23.80 -19.88 -0.13
CA SER A 1 24.12 -19.25 -1.40
C SER A 1 23.54 -17.84 -1.42
N ALA A 2 24.23 -16.88 -2.03
CA ALA A 2 23.88 -15.46 -2.00
C ALA A 2 22.42 -15.16 -2.48
N ALA A 3 21.85 -15.98 -3.34
CA ALA A 3 20.47 -15.82 -3.82
C ALA A 3 19.41 -16.05 -2.72
N SER A 4 19.67 -16.97 -1.76
CA SER A 4 18.71 -17.23 -0.66
C SER A 4 18.71 -16.13 0.41
N ASP A 5 19.77 -15.33 0.52
CA ASP A 5 19.86 -14.24 1.48
C ASP A 5 19.17 -12.95 1.00
N VAL A 6 19.05 -12.73 -0.31
CA VAL A 6 18.31 -11.61 -0.88
C VAL A 6 16.81 -11.77 -0.63
N TYR A 7 16.28 -13.01 -0.67
CA TYR A 7 14.87 -13.30 -0.34
C TYR A 7 14.53 -13.13 1.14
N LYS A 8 15.51 -13.20 2.05
CA LYS A 8 15.28 -13.03 3.49
C LYS A 8 15.19 -11.58 3.96
N ARG A 9 15.50 -10.62 3.10
CA ARG A 9 15.44 -9.17 3.38
C ARG A 9 14.36 -8.46 2.56
N GLN A 10 13.16 -9.03 2.50
CA GLN A 10 12.00 -8.27 2.04
C GLN A 10 11.61 -7.33 3.19
N TYR A 11 11.97 -6.07 3.05
CA TYR A 11 11.52 -5.03 3.97
C TYR A 11 10.04 -4.77 3.70
N GLN A 12 9.19 -5.20 4.61
CA GLN A 12 7.85 -4.66 4.67
C GLN A 12 7.95 -3.26 5.26
N ASN A 13 7.33 -2.27 4.63
CA ASN A 13 7.28 -0.88 5.12
C ASN A 13 6.39 -0.73 6.37
N ARG A 14 5.97 -1.83 6.97
CA ARG A 14 5.12 -1.87 8.16
C ARG A 14 5.95 -2.16 9.38
N VAL A 15 5.77 -1.32 10.39
CA VAL A 15 6.44 -1.48 11.69
C VAL A 15 5.42 -1.68 12.80
N ASN A 16 5.80 -2.42 13.84
CA ASN A 16 5.00 -2.52 15.05
C ASN A 16 4.97 -1.14 15.73
N ALA A 17 3.77 -0.56 15.85
CA ALA A 17 3.55 0.73 16.46
C ALA A 17 3.62 0.71 18.01
N GLY A 18 3.83 -0.46 18.61
CA GLY A 18 3.86 -0.61 20.07
C GLY A 18 2.49 -0.49 20.74
N LEU A 19 1.39 -0.40 19.97
CA LEU A 19 0.03 -0.38 20.47
C LEU A 19 -0.62 -1.75 20.24
N HIS A 20 -1.03 -2.41 21.33
CA HIS A 20 -1.60 -3.74 21.32
C HIS A 20 -2.92 -3.79 22.05
N VAL A 21 -3.94 -4.40 21.44
CA VAL A 21 -5.18 -4.80 22.11
C VAL A 21 -5.11 -6.31 22.33
N ILE A 22 -5.05 -6.75 23.57
CA ILE A 22 -4.77 -8.14 23.94
C ILE A 22 -5.98 -8.70 24.70
N ASN A 23 -6.43 -9.90 24.33
CA ASN A 23 -7.42 -10.62 25.12
C ASN A 23 -6.81 -11.01 26.48
N LYS A 24 -7.50 -10.64 27.57
CA LYS A 24 -7.05 -10.90 28.92
C LYS A 24 -6.75 -12.38 29.21
N GLU A 25 -7.44 -13.30 28.57
CA GLU A 25 -7.23 -14.75 28.75
C GLU A 25 -5.86 -15.21 28.26
N ILE A 26 -5.32 -14.56 27.23
CA ILE A 26 -3.96 -14.86 26.73
C ILE A 26 -2.90 -14.44 27.76
N LEU A 27 -3.12 -13.33 28.46
CA LEU A 27 -2.20 -12.85 29.50
C LEU A 27 -2.10 -13.86 30.65
N ASN A 28 -3.17 -14.56 31.00
CA ASN A 28 -3.16 -15.57 32.06
C ASN A 28 -2.26 -16.78 31.76
N GLN A 29 -1.88 -17.01 30.48
CA GLN A 29 -0.99 -18.08 30.08
C GLN A 29 0.49 -17.71 30.24
N VAL A 30 0.82 -16.43 30.44
CA VAL A 30 2.19 -15.90 30.39
C VAL A 30 2.63 -15.27 31.71
N ILE A 31 1.70 -14.98 32.64
CA ILE A 31 2.02 -14.29 33.88
C ILE A 31 2.74 -15.22 34.87
N GLU A 32 4.03 -15.31 34.71
CA GLU A 32 4.94 -15.51 35.84
C GLU A 32 5.20 -14.16 36.52
N THR A 33 5.43 -14.18 37.84
CA THR A 33 5.71 -12.97 38.66
C THR A 33 7.04 -12.27 38.32
N LYS A 34 7.58 -12.47 37.11
CA LYS A 34 8.84 -11.94 36.62
C LYS A 34 8.63 -10.93 35.49
N LYS A 35 9.63 -10.10 35.24
CA LYS A 35 9.66 -9.19 34.10
C LYS A 35 9.55 -9.99 32.79
N VAL A 36 8.53 -9.74 32.01
CA VAL A 36 8.22 -10.42 30.74
C VAL A 36 8.42 -9.41 29.60
N ASP A 37 9.08 -9.86 28.52
CA ASP A 37 9.17 -9.12 27.28
C ASP A 37 7.94 -9.49 26.43
N LEU A 38 7.06 -8.50 26.22
CA LEU A 38 5.80 -8.68 25.52
C LEU A 38 6.01 -9.23 24.10
N ASP A 39 6.93 -8.64 23.35
CA ASP A 39 7.16 -9.02 21.94
C ASP A 39 7.71 -10.45 21.82
N ARG A 40 8.72 -10.79 22.64
CA ARG A 40 9.42 -12.06 22.53
C ARG A 40 8.66 -13.22 23.16
N GLN A 41 8.00 -12.97 24.28
CA GLN A 41 7.43 -14.04 25.10
C GLN A 41 5.93 -14.24 24.86
N LEU A 42 5.21 -13.19 24.40
CA LEU A 42 3.79 -13.28 24.11
C LEU A 42 3.49 -13.19 22.61
N LEU A 43 3.92 -12.13 21.94
CA LEU A 43 3.49 -11.87 20.56
C LEU A 43 4.17 -12.79 19.54
N LYS A 44 5.47 -13.02 19.66
CA LYS A 44 6.21 -13.88 18.73
C LYS A 44 5.69 -15.32 18.67
N PRO A 45 5.35 -15.99 19.78
CA PRO A 45 4.73 -17.32 19.74
C PRO A 45 3.35 -17.36 19.07
N LEU A 46 2.60 -16.27 19.11
CA LEU A 46 1.28 -16.16 18.49
C LEU A 46 1.33 -15.86 16.98
N ALA A 47 2.49 -15.40 16.50
CA ALA A 47 2.66 -15.12 15.08
C ALA A 47 2.48 -16.40 14.24
N GLY A 48 1.62 -16.33 13.20
CA GLY A 48 1.31 -17.46 12.33
C GLY A 48 0.28 -18.46 12.88
N THR A 49 -0.23 -18.28 14.11
CA THR A 49 -1.26 -19.16 14.70
C THR A 49 -2.70 -18.80 14.30
N GLY A 50 -2.90 -17.70 13.58
CA GLY A 50 -4.24 -17.17 13.27
C GLY A 50 -4.89 -16.43 14.44
N GLN A 51 -4.18 -16.20 15.55
CA GLN A 51 -4.68 -15.50 16.74
C GLN A 51 -4.23 -14.05 16.82
N MET A 52 -3.43 -13.60 15.87
CA MET A 52 -2.98 -12.20 15.74
C MET A 52 -3.56 -11.55 14.50
N TYR A 53 -4.06 -10.34 14.68
CA TYR A 53 -4.56 -9.50 13.60
C TYR A 53 -3.80 -8.18 13.61
N CYS A 54 -3.43 -7.70 12.44
CA CYS A 54 -2.81 -6.40 12.28
C CYS A 54 -3.88 -5.37 11.89
N TYR A 55 -3.83 -4.21 12.51
CA TYR A 55 -4.54 -3.03 12.05
C TYR A 55 -3.53 -2.12 11.37
N ASP A 56 -3.64 -1.99 10.06
CA ASP A 56 -2.79 -1.10 9.27
C ASP A 56 -3.32 0.33 9.37
N SER A 57 -2.47 1.25 9.76
CA SER A 57 -2.82 2.66 9.85
C SER A 57 -1.71 3.52 9.23
N PRO A 58 -2.04 4.52 8.39
CA PRO A 58 -1.09 5.52 7.91
C PRO A 58 -0.85 6.63 8.92
N GLU A 59 -1.48 6.57 10.10
CA GLU A 59 -1.32 7.58 11.13
C GLU A 59 0.13 7.71 11.58
N TYR A 60 0.49 8.92 12.02
CA TYR A 60 1.85 9.21 12.43
C TYR A 60 2.23 8.40 13.67
N VAL A 61 3.24 7.56 13.53
CA VAL A 61 3.84 6.79 14.62
C VAL A 61 5.35 6.97 14.59
N ARG A 62 5.94 7.43 15.69
CA ARG A 62 7.38 7.59 15.82
C ARG A 62 7.84 7.35 17.26
N ASP A 63 8.91 6.59 17.43
CA ASP A 63 9.56 6.38 18.71
C ASP A 63 10.29 7.64 19.18
N MET A 64 10.14 7.99 20.46
CA MET A 64 10.76 9.14 21.13
C MET A 64 11.79 8.72 22.20
N GLY A 65 12.32 7.51 22.12
CA GLY A 65 13.18 6.94 23.17
C GLY A 65 14.58 7.55 23.27
N THR A 66 14.97 8.49 22.41
CA THR A 66 16.23 9.25 22.51
C THR A 66 16.00 10.75 22.32
N PRO A 67 16.89 11.62 22.84
CA PRO A 67 16.77 13.08 22.66
C PRO A 67 16.65 13.49 21.19
N GLU A 68 17.44 12.89 20.30
CA GLU A 68 17.41 13.21 18.86
C GLU A 68 16.06 12.88 18.25
N ARG A 69 15.47 11.71 18.60
CA ARG A 69 14.13 11.30 18.14
C ARG A 69 13.05 12.20 18.70
N TYR A 70 13.16 12.61 19.98
CA TYR A 70 12.24 13.54 20.60
C TYR A 70 12.23 14.88 19.87
N TYR A 71 13.40 15.48 19.60
CA TYR A 71 13.49 16.74 18.86
C TYR A 71 12.95 16.61 17.43
N ALA A 72 13.20 15.49 16.77
CA ALA A 72 12.65 15.24 15.44
C ALA A 72 11.10 15.17 15.45
N VAL A 73 10.49 14.56 16.48
CA VAL A 73 9.02 14.57 16.64
C VAL A 73 8.49 15.98 16.93
N CYS A 74 9.23 16.79 17.71
CA CYS A 74 8.87 18.18 17.93
C CYS A 74 8.83 19.00 16.65
N GLU A 75 9.79 18.78 15.74
CA GLU A 75 9.79 19.44 14.43
C GLU A 75 8.65 18.92 13.55
N ASP A 76 8.43 17.61 13.47
CA ASP A 76 7.30 17.02 12.73
C ASP A 76 5.94 17.56 13.23
N PHE A 77 5.81 17.81 14.54
CA PHE A 77 4.61 18.44 15.11
C PHE A 77 4.45 19.89 14.70
N LYS A 78 5.53 20.69 14.75
CA LYS A 78 5.54 22.10 14.33
C LYS A 78 5.22 22.26 12.84
N GLU A 79 5.73 21.35 12.01
CA GLU A 79 5.49 21.31 10.56
C GLU A 79 4.10 20.78 10.20
N GLY A 80 3.31 20.36 11.18
CA GLY A 80 1.95 19.85 10.97
C GLY A 80 1.87 18.42 10.45
N ARG A 81 2.97 17.67 10.37
CA ARG A 81 3.01 16.29 9.88
C ARG A 81 2.18 15.33 10.74
N VAL A 82 2.20 15.54 12.06
CA VAL A 82 1.37 14.74 12.99
C VAL A 82 -0.11 14.95 12.68
N GLN A 83 -0.50 16.20 12.44
CA GLN A 83 -1.89 16.57 12.18
C GLN A 83 -2.36 16.13 10.79
N SER A 84 -1.49 16.21 9.78
CA SER A 84 -1.80 15.78 8.41
C SER A 84 -2.03 14.28 8.28
N LYS A 85 -1.46 13.46 9.18
CA LYS A 85 -1.64 12.00 9.21
C LYS A 85 -2.71 11.53 10.22
N ASN A 86 -3.47 12.44 10.84
CA ASN A 86 -4.56 12.09 11.77
C ASN A 86 -5.84 11.76 10.99
N LEU A 87 -6.28 10.51 11.03
CA LEU A 87 -7.47 10.03 10.31
C LEU A 87 -8.80 10.63 10.81
N SER A 88 -8.81 11.34 11.93
CA SER A 88 -9.98 12.14 12.33
C SER A 88 -10.19 13.34 11.40
N ASN A 89 -9.13 13.78 10.70
CA ASN A 89 -9.20 14.84 9.71
C ASN A 89 -9.38 14.25 8.31
N LYS A 90 -9.95 15.04 7.39
CA LYS A 90 -10.00 14.66 5.99
C LYS A 90 -8.60 14.57 5.41
N GLN A 91 -8.28 13.42 4.85
CA GLN A 91 -7.03 13.15 4.18
C GLN A 91 -7.12 13.52 2.70
N LYS A 92 -5.99 13.70 2.05
CA LYS A 92 -5.87 13.81 0.61
C LYS A 92 -5.01 12.66 0.09
N ALA A 93 -5.33 12.12 -1.06
CA ALA A 93 -4.59 11.01 -1.64
C ALA A 93 -4.20 11.26 -3.10
N ILE A 94 -3.09 10.67 -3.49
CA ILE A 94 -2.76 10.42 -4.87
C ILE A 94 -2.91 8.91 -5.07
N PHE A 95 -3.99 8.53 -5.75
CA PHE A 95 -4.23 7.17 -6.18
C PHE A 95 -3.38 6.89 -7.42
N LEU A 96 -2.69 5.78 -7.43
CA LEU A 96 -1.74 5.40 -8.47
C LEU A 96 -2.14 4.06 -9.07
N ASP A 97 -2.20 3.96 -10.39
CA ASP A 97 -2.16 2.62 -10.99
C ASP A 97 -0.78 2.01 -10.78
N ARG A 98 -0.67 0.70 -10.96
CA ARG A 98 0.57 -0.05 -10.80
C ARG A 98 1.29 -0.24 -12.13
N ASP A 99 0.68 -1.00 -13.03
CA ASP A 99 1.30 -1.47 -14.27
C ASP A 99 1.29 -0.35 -15.33
N GLY A 100 2.45 0.11 -15.79
CA GLY A 100 2.58 1.26 -16.70
C GLY A 100 2.69 2.62 -16.00
N THR A 101 2.47 2.66 -14.67
CA THR A 101 2.55 3.90 -13.86
C THR A 101 3.65 3.82 -12.81
N ILE A 102 3.67 2.76 -12.01
CA ILE A 102 4.72 2.50 -11.01
C ILE A 102 5.80 1.59 -11.58
N ASN A 103 5.39 0.50 -12.20
CA ASN A 103 6.30 -0.45 -12.83
C ASN A 103 6.10 -0.51 -14.34
N LYS A 104 7.15 -0.97 -15.00
CA LYS A 104 7.14 -1.22 -16.45
C LYS A 104 5.99 -2.15 -16.82
N TYR A 105 5.23 -1.74 -17.83
CA TYR A 105 4.16 -2.57 -18.37
C TYR A 105 4.75 -3.77 -19.14
N VAL A 106 4.39 -4.98 -18.71
CA VAL A 106 4.83 -6.24 -19.32
C VAL A 106 3.65 -7.10 -19.78
N GLY A 107 2.49 -6.47 -20.00
CA GLY A 107 1.23 -7.14 -20.23
C GLY A 107 0.63 -7.64 -18.91
N PHE A 108 0.76 -8.93 -18.63
CA PHE A 108 0.32 -9.53 -17.37
C PHE A 108 1.54 -9.98 -16.57
N LEU A 109 1.83 -9.25 -15.50
CA LEU A 109 2.94 -9.55 -14.60
C LEU A 109 2.56 -10.76 -13.73
N ARG A 110 3.29 -11.86 -13.87
CA ARG A 110 3.02 -13.13 -13.21
C ARG A 110 4.08 -13.51 -12.19
N ASP A 111 5.26 -12.92 -12.28
CA ASP A 111 6.39 -13.22 -11.42
C ASP A 111 7.01 -11.94 -10.89
N MET A 112 7.41 -11.97 -9.60
CA MET A 112 8.08 -10.84 -8.98
C MET A 112 9.42 -10.49 -9.63
N ASP A 113 10.08 -11.44 -10.30
CA ASP A 113 11.35 -11.19 -11.00
C ASP A 113 11.15 -10.32 -12.25
N GLN A 114 9.92 -10.27 -12.80
CA GLN A 114 9.55 -9.38 -13.91
C GLN A 114 9.25 -7.94 -13.45
N PHE A 115 9.17 -7.71 -12.11
CA PHE A 115 8.82 -6.41 -11.57
C PHE A 115 10.01 -5.45 -11.61
N GLU A 116 9.89 -4.37 -12.38
CA GLU A 116 10.88 -3.33 -12.55
C GLU A 116 10.20 -1.96 -12.38
N LEU A 117 10.70 -1.14 -11.45
CA LEU A 117 10.20 0.24 -11.29
C LEU A 117 10.50 1.09 -12.53
N LEU A 118 9.56 1.93 -12.91
CA LEU A 118 9.80 2.98 -13.90
C LEU A 118 10.78 4.05 -13.35
N PRO A 119 11.50 4.76 -14.23
CA PRO A 119 12.46 5.79 -13.81
C PRO A 119 11.82 6.85 -12.91
N ASN A 120 12.51 7.26 -11.85
CA ASN A 120 12.12 8.29 -10.89
C ASN A 120 10.81 8.06 -10.11
N VAL A 121 10.19 6.88 -10.20
CA VAL A 121 8.94 6.57 -9.48
C VAL A 121 9.15 6.66 -7.96
N SER A 122 10.25 6.12 -7.43
CA SER A 122 10.55 6.25 -6.00
C SER A 122 10.65 7.71 -5.55
N LYS A 123 11.24 8.60 -6.38
CA LYS A 123 11.32 10.04 -6.08
C LYS A 123 9.95 10.69 -6.11
N ALA A 124 9.10 10.33 -7.08
CA ALA A 124 7.72 10.81 -7.16
C ALA A 124 6.93 10.43 -5.91
N ILE A 125 6.95 9.14 -5.53
CA ILE A 125 6.24 8.65 -4.34
C ILE A 125 6.79 9.27 -3.06
N LYS A 126 8.12 9.41 -2.94
CA LYS A 126 8.71 10.11 -1.81
C LYS A 126 8.22 11.55 -1.70
N LYS A 127 8.13 12.26 -2.81
CA LYS A 127 7.58 13.62 -2.84
C LYS A 127 6.11 13.66 -2.40
N ILE A 128 5.30 12.67 -2.81
CA ILE A 128 3.93 12.50 -2.31
C ILE A 128 3.94 12.31 -0.79
N ASN A 129 4.80 11.41 -0.27
CA ASN A 129 4.90 11.17 1.18
C ASN A 129 5.28 12.43 1.96
N ASP A 130 6.16 13.27 1.41
CA ASP A 130 6.64 14.51 2.04
C ASP A 130 5.61 15.66 1.92
N SER A 131 4.61 15.57 1.02
CA SER A 131 3.59 16.62 0.77
C SER A 131 2.36 16.54 1.66
N GLY A 132 2.23 15.47 2.47
CA GLY A 132 1.05 15.21 3.27
C GLY A 132 -0.10 14.51 2.53
N TYR A 133 0.05 14.19 1.24
CA TYR A 133 -0.85 13.28 0.55
C TYR A 133 -0.55 11.83 0.91
N LEU A 134 -1.59 11.00 0.92
CA LEU A 134 -1.43 9.55 0.99
C LEU A 134 -1.09 9.01 -0.40
N ALA A 135 -0.11 8.11 -0.48
CA ALA A 135 0.25 7.38 -1.71
C ALA A 135 -0.46 6.02 -1.71
N ILE A 136 -1.48 5.85 -2.54
CA ILE A 136 -2.33 4.65 -2.53
C ILE A 136 -2.35 4.01 -3.92
N VAL A 137 -1.99 2.74 -4.00
CA VAL A 137 -2.09 1.96 -5.23
C VAL A 137 -3.51 1.42 -5.41
N VAL A 138 -4.04 1.56 -6.65
CA VAL A 138 -5.33 1.01 -7.08
C VAL A 138 -5.17 0.33 -8.43
N THR A 139 -5.14 -1.01 -8.46
CA THR A 139 -4.75 -1.77 -9.65
C THR A 139 -5.70 -2.92 -10.00
N ASN A 140 -5.93 -3.13 -11.31
CA ASN A 140 -6.66 -4.29 -11.81
C ASN A 140 -5.72 -5.48 -12.00
N GLN A 141 -5.97 -6.59 -11.30
CA GLN A 141 -5.15 -7.80 -11.35
C GLN A 141 -5.94 -9.03 -11.82
N PRO A 142 -6.36 -9.06 -13.10
CA PRO A 142 -7.19 -10.13 -13.65
C PRO A 142 -6.46 -11.48 -13.74
N VAL A 143 -5.15 -11.50 -13.59
CA VAL A 143 -4.30 -12.70 -13.60
C VAL A 143 -4.73 -13.70 -12.53
N ILE A 144 -5.29 -13.23 -11.40
CA ILE A 144 -5.83 -14.11 -10.35
C ILE A 144 -7.09 -14.82 -10.84
N ALA A 145 -8.08 -14.07 -11.36
CA ALA A 145 -9.30 -14.67 -11.92
C ALA A 145 -9.03 -15.63 -13.08
N ARG A 146 -7.92 -15.47 -13.78
CA ARG A 146 -7.48 -16.35 -14.86
C ARG A 146 -6.74 -17.60 -14.36
N GLY A 147 -6.45 -17.70 -13.05
CA GLY A 147 -5.67 -18.80 -12.48
C GLY A 147 -4.18 -18.77 -12.84
N GLU A 148 -3.68 -17.64 -13.35
CA GLU A 148 -2.29 -17.46 -13.78
C GLU A 148 -1.36 -17.05 -12.61
N VAL A 149 -1.93 -16.46 -11.55
CA VAL A 149 -1.23 -15.99 -10.35
C VAL A 149 -2.11 -16.26 -9.14
N THR A 150 -1.55 -16.77 -8.07
CA THR A 150 -2.22 -16.93 -6.78
C THR A 150 -2.23 -15.61 -6.00
N PHE A 151 -3.05 -15.51 -4.95
CA PHE A 151 -3.04 -14.36 -4.04
C PHE A 151 -1.67 -14.19 -3.34
N ASP A 152 -1.00 -15.30 -2.99
CA ASP A 152 0.31 -15.26 -2.34
C ASP A 152 1.41 -14.76 -3.31
N GLU A 153 1.36 -15.18 -4.57
CA GLU A 153 2.28 -14.68 -5.61
C GLU A 153 2.06 -13.19 -5.87
N LEU A 154 0.81 -12.73 -5.98
CA LEU A 154 0.52 -11.29 -6.08
C LEU A 154 1.03 -10.52 -4.87
N LYS A 155 0.87 -11.06 -3.66
CA LYS A 155 1.42 -10.48 -2.44
C LYS A 155 2.94 -10.36 -2.51
N ASN A 156 3.63 -11.37 -3.06
CA ASN A 156 5.09 -11.31 -3.23
C ASN A 156 5.51 -10.23 -4.25
N ILE A 157 4.74 -10.05 -5.33
CA ILE A 157 4.93 -8.95 -6.28
C ILE A 157 4.78 -7.59 -5.58
N HIS A 158 3.74 -7.41 -4.77
CA HIS A 158 3.53 -6.18 -4.00
C HIS A 158 4.65 -5.96 -2.96
N ASN A 159 5.10 -7.01 -2.26
CA ASN A 159 6.23 -6.93 -1.34
C ASN A 159 7.52 -6.49 -2.06
N LYS A 160 7.75 -6.97 -3.28
CA LYS A 160 8.88 -6.53 -4.11
C LYS A 160 8.79 -5.04 -4.44
N MET A 161 7.60 -4.56 -4.83
CA MET A 161 7.33 -3.15 -5.08
C MET A 161 7.65 -2.29 -3.84
N GLU A 162 7.08 -2.64 -2.69
CA GLU A 162 7.32 -1.93 -1.44
C GLU A 162 8.80 -1.94 -1.03
N THR A 163 9.50 -3.07 -1.26
CA THR A 163 10.93 -3.19 -0.96
C THR A 163 11.76 -2.25 -1.84
N LEU A 164 11.50 -2.21 -3.14
CA LEU A 164 12.22 -1.33 -4.06
C LEU A 164 11.98 0.15 -3.74
N LEU A 165 10.74 0.54 -3.46
CA LEU A 165 10.41 1.89 -3.04
C LEU A 165 11.09 2.24 -1.70
N GLY A 166 11.05 1.32 -0.73
CA GLY A 166 11.63 1.50 0.59
C GLY A 166 13.16 1.68 0.58
N ASN A 167 13.87 1.06 -0.38
CA ASN A 167 15.30 1.27 -0.57
C ASN A 167 15.65 2.74 -0.88
N ASP A 168 14.72 3.46 -1.51
CA ASP A 168 14.85 4.87 -1.84
C ASP A 168 14.15 5.79 -0.81
N GLY A 169 13.64 5.23 0.28
CA GLY A 169 12.95 5.96 1.34
C GLY A 169 11.54 6.42 0.97
N ALA A 170 10.91 5.80 -0.05
CA ALA A 170 9.52 6.00 -0.41
C ALA A 170 8.65 4.86 0.17
N TYR A 171 7.36 5.14 0.42
CA TYR A 171 6.43 4.15 0.93
C TYR A 171 5.00 4.37 0.40
N LEU A 172 4.20 3.30 0.46
CA LEU A 172 2.79 3.32 0.12
C LEU A 172 1.95 3.26 1.42
N ASP A 173 0.92 4.10 1.50
CA ASP A 173 -0.03 4.10 2.62
C ASP A 173 -1.08 2.98 2.47
N GLY A 174 -1.34 2.51 1.24
CA GLY A 174 -2.25 1.41 0.98
C GLY A 174 -2.11 0.83 -0.43
N ILE A 175 -2.51 -0.44 -0.58
CA ILE A 175 -2.57 -1.13 -1.86
C ILE A 175 -3.93 -1.80 -2.00
N TYR A 176 -4.72 -1.37 -2.98
CA TYR A 176 -6.01 -1.95 -3.35
C TYR A 176 -5.90 -2.60 -4.72
N TYR A 177 -6.43 -3.80 -4.85
CA TYR A 177 -6.43 -4.49 -6.14
C TYR A 177 -7.76 -5.18 -6.40
N CYS A 178 -8.10 -5.28 -7.67
CA CYS A 178 -9.26 -6.03 -8.13
C CYS A 178 -8.79 -7.36 -8.75
N PRO A 179 -9.10 -8.53 -8.15
CA PRO A 179 -8.73 -9.83 -8.69
C PRO A 179 -9.70 -10.32 -9.77
N HIS A 180 -10.83 -9.63 -9.97
CA HIS A 180 -11.93 -10.11 -10.80
C HIS A 180 -11.72 -9.84 -12.28
N HIS A 181 -12.34 -10.70 -13.12
CA HIS A 181 -12.39 -10.53 -14.57
C HIS A 181 -13.72 -11.07 -15.12
N PRO A 182 -14.57 -10.28 -15.79
CA PRO A 182 -15.91 -10.72 -16.18
C PRO A 182 -15.92 -11.77 -17.30
N HIS A 183 -14.90 -11.76 -18.19
CA HIS A 183 -14.86 -12.66 -19.32
C HIS A 183 -14.35 -14.05 -18.92
N LYS A 184 -15.05 -15.09 -19.37
CA LYS A 184 -14.78 -16.52 -19.15
C LYS A 184 -14.00 -17.10 -20.33
N GLY A 185 -13.49 -18.34 -20.17
CA GLY A 185 -12.87 -19.12 -21.23
C GLY A 185 -11.33 -19.20 -21.14
N TYR A 186 -10.77 -18.93 -19.97
CA TYR A 186 -9.34 -19.13 -19.69
C TYR A 186 -9.12 -20.49 -19.03
N GLU A 187 -8.14 -21.24 -19.49
CA GLU A 187 -7.74 -22.50 -18.86
C GLU A 187 -7.24 -22.24 -17.43
N GLY A 188 -7.75 -22.97 -16.44
CA GLY A 188 -7.39 -22.81 -15.03
C GLY A 188 -8.06 -21.61 -14.33
N GLU A 189 -9.04 -20.94 -14.99
CA GLU A 189 -9.74 -19.80 -14.37
C GLU A 189 -10.46 -20.17 -13.08
N ILE A 190 -10.59 -19.19 -12.18
CA ILE A 190 -11.29 -19.30 -10.90
C ILE A 190 -12.73 -18.79 -11.11
N PRO A 191 -13.76 -19.68 -11.19
CA PRO A 191 -15.11 -19.29 -11.54
C PRO A 191 -15.73 -18.22 -10.63
N GLU A 192 -15.40 -18.25 -9.33
CA GLU A 192 -15.92 -17.34 -8.31
C GLU A 192 -15.43 -15.91 -8.51
N LEU A 193 -14.29 -15.72 -9.20
CA LEU A 193 -13.71 -14.42 -9.53
C LEU A 193 -14.09 -13.91 -10.93
N LYS A 194 -14.87 -14.72 -11.68
CA LYS A 194 -15.35 -14.36 -13.04
C LYS A 194 -16.68 -13.61 -12.95
N ILE A 195 -16.64 -12.45 -12.29
CA ILE A 195 -17.79 -11.61 -12.02
C ILE A 195 -17.57 -10.17 -12.50
N ASP A 196 -18.66 -9.47 -12.78
CA ASP A 196 -18.67 -8.01 -12.90
C ASP A 196 -18.80 -7.43 -11.48
N CYS A 197 -17.74 -6.79 -11.02
CA CYS A 197 -17.62 -6.26 -9.65
C CYS A 197 -17.52 -4.74 -9.65
N GLU A 198 -17.79 -4.12 -8.50
CA GLU A 198 -17.65 -2.67 -8.32
C GLU A 198 -16.19 -2.19 -8.14
N CYS A 199 -15.26 -3.11 -7.79
CA CYS A 199 -13.87 -2.74 -7.55
C CYS A 199 -13.04 -2.60 -8.84
N ARG A 200 -13.45 -3.21 -9.97
CA ARG A 200 -12.66 -3.18 -11.21
C ARG A 200 -12.78 -1.83 -11.91
N LYS A 201 -11.63 -1.13 -12.10
CA LYS A 201 -11.56 0.06 -12.96
C LYS A 201 -12.08 -0.27 -14.37
N PRO A 202 -12.95 0.57 -14.99
CA PRO A 202 -13.21 1.98 -14.68
C PRO A 202 -14.23 2.26 -13.56
N LYS A 203 -14.76 1.26 -12.87
CA LYS A 203 -15.61 1.50 -11.71
C LYS A 203 -14.78 2.01 -10.52
N PRO A 204 -15.33 2.92 -9.68
CA PRO A 204 -14.57 3.64 -8.66
C PRO A 204 -14.40 2.88 -7.34
N GLY A 205 -14.85 1.62 -7.25
CA GLY A 205 -15.00 0.91 -5.96
C GLY A 205 -13.74 0.85 -5.11
N MET A 206 -12.54 0.65 -5.71
CA MET A 206 -11.28 0.65 -4.95
C MET A 206 -10.96 2.02 -4.36
N LEU A 207 -11.17 3.11 -5.12
CA LEU A 207 -10.95 4.48 -4.67
C LEU A 207 -11.91 4.86 -3.53
N LEU A 208 -13.18 4.48 -3.67
CA LEU A 208 -14.21 4.73 -2.65
C LEU A 208 -13.96 3.91 -1.38
N GLN A 209 -13.48 2.67 -1.52
CA GLN A 209 -13.10 1.85 -0.37
C GLN A 209 -11.93 2.49 0.39
N ALA A 210 -10.87 2.88 -0.32
CA ALA A 210 -9.74 3.57 0.29
C ALA A 210 -10.15 4.90 0.93
N SER A 211 -11.07 5.66 0.27
CA SER A 211 -11.61 6.89 0.84
C SER A 211 -12.33 6.67 2.17
N LYS A 212 -13.05 5.57 2.30
CA LYS A 212 -13.71 5.19 3.54
C LYS A 212 -12.70 4.76 4.61
N ASP A 213 -11.72 3.94 4.23
CA ASP A 213 -10.75 3.37 5.17
C ASP A 213 -9.82 4.44 5.76
N PHE A 214 -9.46 5.45 4.95
CA PHE A 214 -8.51 6.51 5.32
C PHE A 214 -9.14 7.90 5.46
N ASN A 215 -10.47 8.01 5.53
CA ASN A 215 -11.19 9.28 5.62
C ASN A 215 -10.77 10.30 4.55
N ILE A 216 -10.61 9.87 3.27
CA ILE A 216 -10.10 10.71 2.19
C ILE A 216 -11.21 11.60 1.61
N ASP A 217 -10.87 12.86 1.32
CA ASP A 217 -11.65 13.73 0.45
C ASP A 217 -11.25 13.48 -1.01
N VAL A 218 -12.10 12.78 -1.74
CA VAL A 218 -11.83 12.42 -3.15
C VAL A 218 -11.74 13.66 -4.06
N LYS A 219 -12.46 14.73 -3.74
CA LYS A 219 -12.46 15.97 -4.54
C LYS A 219 -11.11 16.70 -4.47
N GLU A 220 -10.41 16.57 -3.35
CA GLU A 220 -9.08 17.13 -3.16
C GLU A 220 -7.94 16.14 -3.52
N SER A 221 -8.32 14.99 -4.07
CA SER A 221 -7.42 13.88 -4.39
C SER A 221 -7.25 13.71 -5.90
N TRP A 222 -6.21 12.96 -6.27
CA TRP A 222 -5.88 12.68 -7.67
C TRP A 222 -5.92 11.18 -7.96
N MET A 223 -6.33 10.81 -9.16
CA MET A 223 -6.06 9.49 -9.75
C MET A 223 -5.08 9.65 -10.90
N ILE A 224 -3.95 8.93 -10.84
CA ILE A 224 -2.90 8.95 -11.86
C ILE A 224 -2.71 7.53 -12.38
N GLY A 225 -2.78 7.36 -13.68
CA GLY A 225 -2.59 6.08 -14.37
C GLY A 225 -2.28 6.27 -15.84
N ASP A 226 -1.97 5.19 -16.56
CA ASP A 226 -1.60 5.22 -17.97
C ASP A 226 -2.77 4.91 -18.92
N SER A 227 -3.88 4.37 -18.39
CA SER A 227 -5.01 3.86 -19.18
C SER A 227 -6.28 4.71 -19.04
N ASP A 228 -7.20 4.59 -20.02
CA ASP A 228 -8.54 5.20 -19.95
C ASP A 228 -9.32 4.69 -18.74
N SER A 229 -9.11 3.44 -18.34
CA SER A 229 -9.80 2.87 -17.17
C SER A 229 -9.43 3.55 -15.87
N ASP A 230 -8.23 4.10 -15.76
CA ASP A 230 -7.75 4.83 -14.59
C ASP A 230 -8.39 6.21 -14.51
N ILE A 231 -8.35 6.92 -15.62
CA ILE A 231 -8.93 8.25 -15.74
C ILE A 231 -10.43 8.19 -15.43
N LEU A 232 -11.16 7.30 -16.08
CA LEU A 232 -12.59 7.12 -15.83
C LEU A 232 -12.90 6.68 -14.40
N ALA A 233 -12.06 5.84 -13.77
CA ALA A 233 -12.24 5.45 -12.37
C ALA A 233 -12.07 6.65 -11.43
N GLY A 234 -11.10 7.53 -11.70
CA GLY A 234 -10.88 8.77 -10.97
C GLY A 234 -12.07 9.73 -11.11
N GLU A 235 -12.51 9.97 -12.33
CA GLU A 235 -13.68 10.82 -12.64
C GLU A 235 -14.95 10.28 -11.97
N ASN A 236 -15.19 8.98 -12.06
CA ASN A 236 -16.34 8.31 -11.43
C ASN A 236 -16.29 8.37 -9.89
N ALA A 237 -15.11 8.44 -9.30
CA ALA A 237 -14.92 8.65 -7.86
C ALA A 237 -15.06 10.13 -7.46
N GLY A 238 -14.95 11.06 -8.40
CA GLY A 238 -14.93 12.50 -8.16
C GLY A 238 -13.53 13.08 -7.87
N CYS A 239 -12.47 12.35 -8.24
CA CYS A 239 -11.09 12.82 -8.15
C CYS A 239 -10.71 13.72 -9.34
N LYS A 240 -9.66 14.52 -9.15
CA LYS A 240 -8.87 15.07 -10.25
C LYS A 240 -8.10 13.91 -10.91
N THR A 241 -7.81 14.01 -12.21
CA THR A 241 -7.12 12.94 -12.93
C THR A 241 -5.90 13.47 -13.68
N ALA A 242 -4.88 12.62 -13.84
CA ALA A 242 -3.75 12.88 -14.71
C ALA A 242 -3.28 11.58 -15.37
N ARG A 243 -2.83 11.66 -16.61
CA ARG A 243 -2.39 10.49 -17.38
C ARG A 243 -0.88 10.47 -17.50
N VAL A 244 -0.26 9.32 -17.15
CA VAL A 244 1.13 9.03 -17.49
C VAL A 244 1.21 8.70 -18.98
N THR A 245 2.17 9.33 -19.67
CA THR A 245 2.44 9.12 -21.09
C THR A 245 3.96 8.97 -21.33
N ASP A 246 4.35 8.69 -22.54
CA ASP A 246 5.79 8.69 -22.91
C ASP A 246 6.45 10.07 -22.78
N GLU A 247 5.65 11.14 -22.80
CA GLU A 247 6.09 12.54 -22.73
C GLU A 247 6.02 13.13 -21.31
N GLU A 248 5.11 12.64 -20.46
CA GLU A 248 4.93 13.12 -19.09
C GLU A 248 4.89 11.92 -18.11
N SER A 249 5.99 11.73 -17.40
CA SER A 249 6.16 10.65 -16.42
C SER A 249 5.36 10.92 -15.14
N LEU A 250 5.22 9.88 -14.28
CA LEU A 250 4.65 10.05 -12.94
C LEU A 250 5.38 11.14 -12.14
N TYR A 251 6.72 11.22 -12.28
CA TYR A 251 7.50 12.23 -11.59
C TYR A 251 7.14 13.65 -12.05
N ASP A 252 7.02 13.88 -13.36
CA ASP A 252 6.67 15.19 -13.93
C ASP A 252 5.27 15.62 -13.49
N ILE A 253 4.30 14.67 -13.50
CA ILE A 253 2.94 14.93 -13.02
C ILE A 253 2.96 15.35 -11.55
N VAL A 254 3.67 14.60 -10.69
CA VAL A 254 3.76 14.88 -9.25
C VAL A 254 4.43 16.24 -9.00
N GLU A 255 5.49 16.58 -9.75
CA GLU A 255 6.13 17.91 -9.69
C GLU A 255 5.15 19.05 -10.01
N ARG A 256 4.24 18.83 -10.95
CA ARG A 256 3.29 19.84 -11.40
C ARG A 256 2.11 20.03 -10.45
N ILE A 257 1.69 18.98 -9.73
CA ILE A 257 0.46 19.02 -8.91
C ILE A 257 0.72 19.31 -7.42
N LEU A 258 1.96 19.14 -6.96
CA LEU A 258 2.40 19.44 -5.59
C LEU A 258 3.17 20.74 -5.50
#